data_682ac0a1a6e83b481c39f147b11ff739
#
_entry.id   682ac0a1a6e83b481c39f147b11ff739
#
_cell.length_a   1.000
_cell.length_b   1.000
_cell.length_c   1.000
_cell.angle_alpha   90.00
_cell.angle_beta   90.00
_cell.angle_gamma   90.00
#
_symmetry.space_group_name_H-M   'P 1'
#
loop_
_entity.id
_entity.type
_entity.pdbx_description
1 polymer ?
#
loop_
_entity_poly.entity_id
_entity_poly.type
_entity_poly.pdbx_seq_one_letter_code
_entity_poly.pdbx_strand_id
1 'polypeptide(L)'
;MTERQYLTGDIFLQENKLFYEEDGKEKEVKNHNWHRHLKDYGWEKLHKQWIKKLNSYLKKPSNNSLYGSLECGSDGDCLFHCISYVLNSIYKEDYTASSLRKNISESLNEERYYELMEIYKIFKENGEFYEDWDPEEMTIESFKEILIRGGNEYWGDFLILNLIKEYLNINLIIL
;
A
#
# COMPACT_ATOMS: atom_id res chain seq x y z
N MET A 1 -16.73 19.76 17.69
CA MET A 1 -16.01 18.57 18.20
C MET A 1 -15.29 18.01 17.00
N THR A 2 -13.97 17.94 17.02
CA THR A 2 -13.17 17.30 15.96
C THR A 2 -13.47 15.81 15.94
N GLU A 3 -13.82 15.30 14.79
CA GLU A 3 -14.20 13.90 14.57
C GLU A 3 -13.01 12.98 14.90
N ARG A 4 -13.24 11.92 15.65
CA ARG A 4 -12.25 10.91 15.97
C ARG A 4 -12.25 9.86 14.87
N GLN A 5 -11.09 9.59 14.31
CA GLN A 5 -10.91 8.51 13.36
C GLN A 5 -10.18 7.35 14.05
N TYR A 6 -10.90 6.29 14.40
CA TYR A 6 -10.31 5.10 15.01
C TYR A 6 -9.53 4.30 13.98
N LEU A 7 -8.26 4.02 14.29
CA LEU A 7 -7.38 3.14 13.50
C LEU A 7 -7.44 1.70 14.01
N THR A 8 -7.68 1.55 15.32
CA THR A 8 -7.89 0.28 16.00
C THR A 8 -8.92 0.49 17.11
N GLY A 9 -9.30 -0.57 17.87
CA GLY A 9 -10.27 -0.44 18.95
C GLY A 9 -9.96 0.66 19.96
N ASP A 10 -8.67 0.87 20.26
CA ASP A 10 -8.20 1.74 21.32
C ASP A 10 -7.39 2.94 20.82
N ILE A 11 -7.01 2.96 19.53
CA ILE A 11 -6.13 3.98 18.96
C ILE A 11 -6.90 4.80 17.93
N PHE A 12 -6.85 6.10 18.06
CA PHE A 12 -7.55 7.02 17.17
C PHE A 12 -6.71 8.24 16.81
N LEU A 13 -7.00 8.81 15.65
CA LEU A 13 -6.48 10.08 15.16
C LEU A 13 -7.47 11.20 15.50
N GLN A 14 -6.97 12.28 16.10
CA GLN A 14 -7.70 13.49 16.35
C GLN A 14 -6.76 14.69 16.17
N GLU A 15 -7.13 15.70 15.39
CA GLU A 15 -6.31 16.89 15.12
C GLU A 15 -4.88 16.58 14.65
N ASN A 16 -4.74 15.58 13.76
CA ASN A 16 -3.46 15.09 13.24
C ASN A 16 -2.51 14.54 14.32
N LYS A 17 -3.05 14.12 15.46
CA LYS A 17 -2.31 13.44 16.53
C LYS A 17 -2.92 12.10 16.84
N LEU A 18 -2.07 11.15 17.16
CA LEU A 18 -2.47 9.80 17.53
C LEU A 18 -2.68 9.72 19.06
N PHE A 19 -3.80 9.17 19.48
CA PHE A 19 -4.15 8.93 20.88
C PHE A 19 -4.49 7.47 21.11
N TYR A 20 -4.38 7.03 22.34
CA TYR A 20 -4.87 5.73 22.81
C TYR A 20 -5.66 5.90 24.10
N GLU A 21 -6.62 4.99 24.34
CA GLU A 21 -7.41 4.94 25.56
C GLU A 21 -6.82 3.89 26.52
N GLU A 22 -6.57 4.29 27.76
CA GLU A 22 -6.09 3.43 28.83
C GLU A 22 -6.75 3.84 30.14
N ASP A 23 -7.45 2.92 30.80
CA ASP A 23 -8.19 3.15 32.05
C ASP A 23 -9.18 4.33 31.96
N GLY A 24 -9.88 4.47 30.84
CA GLY A 24 -10.84 5.54 30.58
C GLY A 24 -10.21 6.93 30.42
N LYS A 25 -8.90 6.99 30.19
CA LYS A 25 -8.16 8.23 29.95
C LYS A 25 -7.50 8.19 28.56
N GLU A 26 -7.63 9.32 27.87
CA GLU A 26 -6.98 9.53 26.58
C GLU A 26 -5.53 9.99 26.81
N LYS A 27 -4.61 9.33 26.13
CA LYS A 27 -3.18 9.65 26.17
C LYS A 27 -2.62 9.77 24.76
N GLU A 28 -1.78 10.77 24.53
CA GLU A 28 -1.13 10.97 23.23
C GLU A 28 -0.08 9.90 22.98
N VAL A 29 -0.15 9.27 21.79
CA VAL A 29 0.92 8.40 21.28
C VAL A 29 2.06 9.28 20.79
N LYS A 30 3.24 9.13 21.38
CA LYS A 30 4.44 9.94 21.09
C LYS A 30 5.50 9.10 20.41
N ASN A 31 6.48 9.78 19.78
CA ASN A 31 7.60 9.14 19.08
C ASN A 31 8.39 8.12 19.90
N HIS A 32 8.38 8.23 21.22
CA HIS A 32 9.11 7.31 22.10
C HIS A 32 8.28 6.11 22.55
N ASN A 33 6.94 6.16 22.46
CA ASN A 33 6.06 5.12 22.99
C ASN A 33 5.18 4.43 21.93
N TRP A 34 5.07 4.95 20.72
CA TRP A 34 4.16 4.41 19.69
C TRP A 34 4.33 2.89 19.47
N HIS A 35 5.56 2.40 19.48
CA HIS A 35 5.86 0.99 19.27
C HIS A 35 5.34 0.07 20.37
N ARG A 36 5.02 0.59 21.56
CA ARG A 36 4.40 -0.19 22.63
C ARG A 36 2.92 -0.42 22.40
N HIS A 37 2.26 0.59 21.82
CA HIS A 37 0.83 0.59 21.59
C HIS A 37 0.44 -0.04 20.25
N LEU A 38 1.31 0.04 19.24
CA LEU A 38 1.05 -0.48 17.90
C LEU A 38 1.67 -1.85 17.62
N LYS A 39 2.52 -2.37 18.53
CA LYS A 39 3.16 -3.67 18.34
C LYS A 39 2.17 -4.82 18.20
N ASP A 40 1.13 -4.84 19.02
CA ASP A 40 0.11 -5.90 19.01
C ASP A 40 -0.77 -5.85 17.74
N TYR A 41 -0.67 -4.76 16.97
CA TYR A 41 -1.27 -4.59 15.65
C TYR A 41 -0.28 -4.81 14.51
N GLY A 42 0.86 -5.44 14.79
CA GLY A 42 1.86 -5.81 13.79
C GLY A 42 2.84 -4.70 13.40
N TRP A 43 2.76 -3.51 14.01
CA TRP A 43 3.67 -2.41 13.70
C TRP A 43 5.02 -2.58 14.38
N GLU A 44 6.08 -2.52 13.60
CA GLU A 44 7.46 -2.60 14.06
C GLU A 44 8.23 -1.31 13.79
N LYS A 45 9.33 -1.13 14.51
CA LYS A 45 10.26 -0.04 14.25
C LYS A 45 10.94 -0.25 12.91
N LEU A 46 10.94 0.78 12.09
CA LEU A 46 11.65 0.76 10.84
C LEU A 46 13.14 0.44 11.05
N HIS A 47 13.75 -0.32 10.16
CA HIS A 47 15.17 -0.67 10.23
C HIS A 47 16.04 0.60 10.24
N LYS A 48 17.14 0.61 11.01
CA LYS A 48 18.01 1.78 11.23
C LYS A 48 18.51 2.46 9.94
N GLN A 49 18.76 1.68 8.90
CA GLN A 49 19.20 2.23 7.60
C GLN A 49 18.11 3.08 6.94
N TRP A 50 16.86 2.65 6.98
CA TRP A 50 15.72 3.42 6.49
C TRP A 50 15.47 4.68 7.31
N ILE A 51 15.56 4.56 8.66
CA ILE A 51 15.46 5.74 9.54
C ILE A 51 16.51 6.77 9.16
N LYS A 52 17.76 6.34 8.93
CA LYS A 52 18.86 7.23 8.52
C LYS A 52 18.58 7.88 7.16
N LYS A 53 18.10 7.11 6.19
CA LYS A 53 17.77 7.59 4.84
C LYS A 53 16.61 8.60 4.88
N LEU A 54 15.51 8.29 5.55
CA LEU A 54 14.37 9.19 5.69
C LEU A 54 14.73 10.47 6.45
N ASN A 55 15.49 10.34 7.54
CA ASN A 55 15.93 11.51 8.32
C ASN A 55 16.86 12.43 7.53
N SER A 56 17.58 11.93 6.53
CA SER A 56 18.44 12.78 5.68
C SER A 56 17.66 13.80 4.86
N TYR A 57 16.38 13.56 4.61
CA TYR A 57 15.49 14.48 3.89
C TYR A 57 14.75 15.45 4.83
N LEU A 58 14.84 15.26 6.14
CA LEU A 58 14.15 16.10 7.12
C LEU A 58 15.03 17.32 7.46
N LYS A 59 14.41 18.50 7.56
CA LYS A 59 15.09 19.73 8.01
C LYS A 59 15.66 19.63 9.44
N LYS A 60 15.03 18.77 10.26
CA LYS A 60 15.45 18.48 11.65
C LYS A 60 15.45 16.96 11.83
N PRO A 61 16.58 16.29 11.58
CA PRO A 61 16.69 14.85 11.77
C PRO A 61 16.44 14.47 13.23
N SER A 62 15.66 13.41 13.43
CA SER A 62 15.38 12.84 14.75
C SER A 62 16.05 11.47 14.87
N ASN A 63 16.62 11.19 16.03
CA ASN A 63 17.15 9.85 16.35
C ASN A 63 16.02 8.82 16.56
N ASN A 64 14.77 9.26 16.71
CA ASN A 64 13.61 8.42 16.85
C ASN A 64 12.85 8.39 15.52
N SER A 65 12.51 7.18 15.07
CA SER A 65 11.66 7.04 13.89
C SER A 65 10.24 7.51 14.21
N LEU A 66 9.73 8.40 13.35
CA LEU A 66 8.30 8.73 13.28
C LEU A 66 7.50 7.69 12.48
N TYR A 67 8.21 6.74 11.87
CA TYR A 67 7.65 5.76 10.95
C TYR A 67 7.82 4.36 11.50
N GLY A 68 6.77 3.58 11.42
CA GLY A 68 6.76 2.14 11.61
C GLY A 68 6.71 1.42 10.26
N SER A 69 6.98 0.13 10.29
CA SER A 69 6.71 -0.81 9.19
C SER A 69 5.64 -1.78 9.64
N LEU A 70 4.78 -2.15 8.72
CA LEU A 70 3.80 -3.21 8.89
C LEU A 70 4.07 -4.26 7.83
N GLU A 71 4.21 -5.53 8.25
CA GLU A 71 4.33 -6.65 7.31
C GLU A 71 2.94 -6.98 6.76
N CYS A 72 2.78 -6.91 5.44
CA CYS A 72 1.52 -7.15 4.76
C CYS A 72 1.53 -8.42 3.90
N GLY A 73 2.52 -9.29 4.08
CA GLY A 73 2.64 -10.54 3.32
C GLY A 73 3.72 -10.50 2.25
N SER A 74 4.05 -11.68 1.73
CA SER A 74 5.17 -11.89 0.78
C SER A 74 4.81 -12.82 -0.38
N ASP A 75 3.54 -13.08 -0.60
CA ASP A 75 3.01 -14.10 -1.49
C ASP A 75 2.60 -13.60 -2.90
N GLY A 76 3.20 -12.49 -3.34
CA GLY A 76 2.86 -11.83 -4.62
C GLY A 76 1.69 -10.84 -4.51
N ASP A 77 0.91 -10.90 -3.45
CA ASP A 77 -0.22 -9.99 -3.19
C ASP A 77 0.11 -8.86 -2.21
N CYS A 78 1.37 -8.72 -1.78
CA CYS A 78 1.78 -7.77 -0.74
C CYS A 78 1.33 -6.32 -1.02
N LEU A 79 1.39 -5.85 -2.26
CA LEU A 79 0.90 -4.53 -2.65
C LEU A 79 -0.60 -4.39 -2.36
N PHE A 80 -1.39 -5.37 -2.78
CA PHE A 80 -2.84 -5.35 -2.62
C PHE A 80 -3.25 -5.52 -1.15
N HIS A 81 -2.51 -6.33 -0.38
CA HIS A 81 -2.68 -6.43 1.07
C HIS A 81 -2.38 -5.11 1.78
N CYS A 82 -1.28 -4.42 1.43
CA CYS A 82 -0.96 -3.10 1.99
C CYS A 82 -2.08 -2.10 1.75
N ILE A 83 -2.57 -2.01 0.51
CA ILE A 83 -3.62 -1.07 0.14
C ILE A 83 -4.94 -1.42 0.82
N SER A 84 -5.35 -2.69 0.78
CA SER A 84 -6.56 -3.17 1.45
C SER A 84 -6.52 -2.87 2.95
N TYR A 85 -5.38 -3.12 3.61
CA TYR A 85 -5.22 -2.82 5.03
C TYR A 85 -5.43 -1.34 5.33
N VAL A 86 -4.83 -0.45 4.54
CA VAL A 86 -4.97 1.00 4.73
C VAL A 86 -6.41 1.45 4.49
N LEU A 87 -7.05 0.99 3.40
CA LEU A 87 -8.43 1.34 3.09
C LEU A 87 -9.39 0.90 4.20
N ASN A 88 -9.26 -0.34 4.67
CA ASN A 88 -10.13 -0.88 5.72
C ASN A 88 -9.89 -0.18 7.06
N SER A 89 -8.63 0.13 7.40
CA SER A 89 -8.29 0.78 8.66
C SER A 89 -8.70 2.25 8.71
N ILE A 90 -8.52 3.00 7.62
CA ILE A 90 -8.75 4.44 7.57
C ILE A 90 -10.19 4.77 7.15
N TYR A 91 -10.67 4.13 6.09
CA TYR A 91 -11.96 4.45 5.47
C TYR A 91 -13.09 3.51 5.87
N LYS A 92 -12.80 2.48 6.69
CA LYS A 92 -13.78 1.45 7.12
C LYS A 92 -14.44 0.73 5.94
N GLU A 93 -13.67 0.58 4.87
CA GLU A 93 -14.05 -0.22 3.71
C GLU A 93 -13.83 -1.71 4.02
N ASP A 94 -14.35 -2.60 3.19
CA ASP A 94 -14.16 -4.04 3.31
C ASP A 94 -13.46 -4.61 2.07
N TYR A 95 -12.22 -4.15 1.85
CA TYR A 95 -11.40 -4.65 0.75
C TYR A 95 -10.57 -5.85 1.18
N THR A 96 -10.47 -6.84 0.30
CA THR A 96 -9.45 -7.89 0.32
C THR A 96 -8.49 -7.69 -0.84
N ALA A 97 -7.32 -8.32 -0.83
CA ALA A 97 -6.41 -8.31 -1.98
C ALA A 97 -7.13 -8.80 -3.26
N SER A 98 -7.89 -9.89 -3.13
CA SER A 98 -8.66 -10.46 -4.24
C SER A 98 -9.77 -9.52 -4.76
N SER A 99 -10.55 -8.88 -3.87
CA SER A 99 -11.57 -7.94 -4.30
C SER A 99 -10.97 -6.70 -4.96
N LEU A 100 -9.84 -6.22 -4.45
CA LEU A 100 -9.13 -5.09 -5.04
C LEU A 100 -8.59 -5.43 -6.43
N ARG A 101 -7.94 -6.59 -6.61
CA ARG A 101 -7.50 -7.09 -7.93
C ARG A 101 -8.64 -7.17 -8.93
N LYS A 102 -9.77 -7.74 -8.51
CA LYS A 102 -10.97 -7.83 -9.34
C LYS A 102 -11.45 -6.45 -9.78
N ASN A 103 -11.57 -5.52 -8.85
CA ASN A 103 -12.06 -4.17 -9.14
C ASN A 103 -11.10 -3.42 -10.10
N ILE A 104 -9.78 -3.55 -9.91
CA ILE A 104 -8.79 -2.98 -10.83
C ILE A 104 -8.91 -3.59 -12.22
N SER A 105 -9.03 -4.93 -12.31
CA SER A 105 -9.24 -5.61 -13.58
C SER A 105 -10.51 -5.15 -14.30
N GLU A 106 -11.63 -5.02 -13.58
CA GLU A 106 -12.90 -4.54 -14.13
C GLU A 106 -12.84 -3.07 -14.58
N SER A 107 -12.03 -2.23 -13.90
CA SER A 107 -11.85 -0.82 -14.27
C SER A 107 -10.97 -0.61 -15.51
N LEU A 108 -10.22 -1.64 -15.91
CA LEU A 108 -9.34 -1.55 -17.07
C LEU A 108 -10.15 -1.49 -18.39
N ASN A 109 -10.05 -0.35 -19.08
CA ASN A 109 -10.62 -0.16 -20.40
C ASN A 109 -9.56 -0.39 -21.51
N GLU A 110 -10.00 -0.40 -22.78
CA GLU A 110 -9.12 -0.65 -23.92
C GLU A 110 -7.99 0.39 -24.04
N GLU A 111 -8.27 1.68 -23.84
CA GLU A 111 -7.27 2.74 -23.94
C GLU A 111 -6.12 2.50 -22.96
N ARG A 112 -6.44 2.26 -21.68
CA ARG A 112 -5.46 1.98 -20.65
C ARG A 112 -4.73 0.65 -20.87
N TYR A 113 -5.43 -0.35 -21.36
CA TYR A 113 -4.80 -1.61 -21.73
C TYR A 113 -3.73 -1.41 -22.81
N TYR A 114 -4.03 -0.68 -23.88
CA TYR A 114 -3.06 -0.44 -24.94
C TYR A 114 -1.86 0.38 -24.43
N GLU A 115 -2.08 1.40 -23.62
CA GLU A 115 -1.00 2.17 -23.00
C GLU A 115 -0.05 1.27 -22.18
N LEU A 116 -0.60 0.37 -21.36
CA LEU A 116 0.19 -0.58 -20.58
C LEU A 116 0.97 -1.54 -21.47
N MET A 117 0.35 -2.12 -22.47
CA MET A 117 1.01 -3.07 -23.39
C MET A 117 2.14 -2.42 -24.15
N GLU A 118 2.01 -1.18 -24.59
CA GLU A 118 3.11 -0.45 -25.24
C GLU A 118 4.31 -0.25 -24.30
N ILE A 119 4.08 0.02 -23.02
CA ILE A 119 5.16 0.16 -22.04
C ILE A 119 5.81 -1.21 -21.77
N TYR A 120 5.03 -2.29 -21.62
CA TYR A 120 5.58 -3.63 -21.44
C TYR A 120 6.39 -4.12 -22.65
N LYS A 121 5.99 -3.77 -23.88
CA LYS A 121 6.79 -4.04 -25.09
C LYS A 121 8.15 -3.34 -25.04
N ILE A 122 8.17 -2.07 -24.63
CA ILE A 122 9.42 -1.32 -24.44
C ILE A 122 10.31 -2.00 -23.39
N PHE A 123 9.75 -2.47 -22.26
CA PHE A 123 10.52 -3.22 -21.27
C PHE A 123 11.06 -4.53 -21.82
N LYS A 124 10.27 -5.25 -22.63
CA LYS A 124 10.71 -6.47 -23.30
C LYS A 124 11.88 -6.20 -24.26
N GLU A 125 11.78 -5.16 -25.08
CA GLU A 125 12.85 -4.75 -26.00
C GLU A 125 14.15 -4.37 -25.26
N ASN A 126 14.03 -3.75 -24.08
CA ASN A 126 15.16 -3.37 -23.24
C ASN A 126 15.72 -4.52 -22.39
N GLY A 127 15.08 -5.70 -22.38
CA GLY A 127 15.45 -6.83 -21.53
C GLY A 127 15.10 -6.61 -20.04
N GLU A 128 14.13 -5.75 -19.76
CA GLU A 128 13.65 -5.39 -18.41
C GLU A 128 12.29 -6.03 -18.08
N PHE A 129 11.76 -6.84 -18.99
CA PHE A 129 10.50 -7.56 -18.79
C PHE A 129 10.79 -8.99 -18.30
N TYR A 130 10.28 -9.35 -17.14
CA TYR A 130 10.57 -10.59 -16.44
C TYR A 130 9.34 -11.49 -16.22
N GLU A 131 8.20 -11.12 -16.79
CA GLU A 131 6.96 -11.89 -16.66
C GLU A 131 6.96 -13.12 -17.61
N ASP A 132 6.20 -14.16 -17.26
CA ASP A 132 6.09 -15.40 -18.05
C ASP A 132 5.10 -15.31 -19.22
N TRP A 133 4.68 -14.10 -19.61
CA TRP A 133 3.76 -13.84 -20.71
C TRP A 133 4.34 -12.83 -21.72
N ASP A 134 3.79 -12.83 -22.93
CA ASP A 134 4.27 -11.96 -24.01
C ASP A 134 3.31 -10.76 -24.21
N PRO A 135 3.78 -9.50 -24.06
CA PRO A 135 2.95 -8.34 -24.27
C PRO A 135 2.49 -8.15 -25.73
N GLU A 136 3.13 -8.80 -26.70
CA GLU A 136 2.71 -8.76 -28.10
C GLU A 136 1.53 -9.69 -28.39
N GLU A 137 1.42 -10.79 -27.63
CA GLU A 137 0.38 -11.81 -27.79
C GLU A 137 -0.76 -11.66 -26.76
N MET A 138 -0.57 -10.81 -25.74
CA MET A 138 -1.54 -10.61 -24.67
C MET A 138 -2.81 -9.94 -25.22
N THR A 139 -3.98 -10.47 -24.82
CA THR A 139 -5.27 -9.81 -25.04
C THR A 139 -5.75 -9.12 -23.78
N ILE A 140 -6.67 -8.17 -23.89
CA ILE A 140 -7.24 -7.48 -22.73
C ILE A 140 -7.95 -8.45 -21.78
N GLU A 141 -8.62 -9.47 -22.32
CA GLU A 141 -9.30 -10.50 -21.54
C GLU A 141 -8.29 -11.34 -20.76
N SER A 142 -7.24 -11.82 -21.42
CA SER A 142 -6.18 -12.62 -20.79
C SER A 142 -5.45 -11.80 -19.72
N PHE A 143 -5.17 -10.52 -19.98
CA PHE A 143 -4.53 -9.66 -19.00
C PHE A 143 -5.43 -9.40 -17.78
N LYS A 144 -6.73 -9.19 -17.99
CA LYS A 144 -7.71 -9.10 -16.91
C LYS A 144 -7.76 -10.36 -16.04
N GLU A 145 -7.68 -11.54 -16.67
CA GLU A 145 -7.62 -12.81 -15.95
C GLU A 145 -6.38 -12.94 -15.09
N ILE A 146 -5.19 -12.57 -15.60
CA ILE A 146 -3.93 -12.56 -14.85
C ILE A 146 -4.03 -11.62 -13.65
N LEU A 147 -4.56 -10.43 -13.82
CA LEU A 147 -4.77 -9.47 -12.73
C LEU A 147 -5.64 -10.03 -11.60
N ILE A 148 -6.68 -10.81 -11.93
CA ILE A 148 -7.61 -11.39 -10.95
C ILE A 148 -6.99 -12.57 -10.20
N ARG A 149 -6.18 -13.41 -10.86
CA ARG A 149 -5.66 -14.66 -10.29
C ARG A 149 -4.82 -14.43 -9.03
N GLY A 150 -4.05 -13.35 -9.00
CA GLY A 150 -3.27 -13.01 -7.81
C GLY A 150 -2.02 -13.87 -7.58
N GLY A 151 -1.42 -13.70 -6.43
CA GLY A 151 -0.22 -14.45 -6.05
C GLY A 151 0.97 -14.18 -6.96
N ASN A 152 1.71 -15.21 -7.30
CA ASN A 152 2.93 -15.11 -8.10
C ASN A 152 2.70 -15.00 -9.62
N GLU A 153 1.45 -15.10 -10.09
CA GLU A 153 1.17 -15.01 -11.53
C GLU A 153 1.29 -13.58 -12.07
N TYR A 154 1.04 -12.59 -11.20
CA TYR A 154 1.24 -11.18 -11.52
C TYR A 154 1.57 -10.38 -10.26
N TRP A 155 2.78 -9.91 -10.17
CA TRP A 155 3.23 -9.03 -9.09
C TRP A 155 2.78 -7.60 -9.39
N GLY A 156 2.33 -6.90 -8.35
CA GLY A 156 1.98 -5.50 -8.50
C GLY A 156 3.20 -4.63 -8.77
N ASP A 157 3.38 -4.24 -10.02
CA ASP A 157 4.43 -3.34 -10.48
C ASP A 157 4.01 -1.86 -10.42
N PHE A 158 4.89 -0.98 -10.89
CA PHE A 158 4.60 0.45 -10.86
C PHE A 158 3.49 0.88 -11.85
N LEU A 159 3.23 0.10 -12.90
CA LEU A 159 2.16 0.37 -13.86
C LEU A 159 0.79 0.10 -13.22
N ILE A 160 0.69 -0.98 -12.47
CA ILE A 160 -0.53 -1.28 -11.69
C ILE A 160 -0.75 -0.27 -10.58
N LEU A 161 0.31 0.27 -9.97
CA LEU A 161 0.18 1.37 -9.01
C LEU A 161 -0.54 2.59 -9.61
N ASN A 162 -0.34 2.89 -10.89
CA ASN A 162 -1.06 3.98 -11.55
C ASN A 162 -2.54 3.64 -11.74
N LEU A 163 -2.88 2.41 -12.14
CA LEU A 163 -4.29 1.98 -12.22
C LEU A 163 -4.97 2.03 -10.85
N ILE A 164 -4.31 1.56 -9.80
CA ILE A 164 -4.82 1.59 -8.43
C ILE A 164 -5.05 3.03 -7.97
N LYS A 165 -4.08 3.92 -8.22
CA LYS A 165 -4.18 5.34 -7.90
C LYS A 165 -5.39 5.99 -8.56
N GLU A 166 -5.60 5.72 -9.84
CA GLU A 166 -6.73 6.27 -10.60
C GLU A 166 -8.07 5.71 -10.13
N TYR A 167 -8.15 4.38 -9.98
CA TYR A 167 -9.37 3.70 -9.53
C TYR A 167 -9.82 4.16 -8.14
N LEU A 168 -8.88 4.23 -7.19
CA LEU A 168 -9.16 4.61 -5.81
C LEU A 168 -9.14 6.13 -5.56
N ASN A 169 -8.72 6.92 -6.55
CA ASN A 169 -8.50 8.37 -6.41
C ASN A 169 -7.61 8.72 -5.21
N ILE A 170 -6.50 7.99 -5.04
CA ILE A 170 -5.53 8.17 -3.95
C ILE A 170 -4.16 8.58 -4.49
N ASN A 171 -3.32 9.10 -3.62
CA ASN A 171 -1.90 9.32 -3.91
C ASN A 171 -1.05 8.30 -3.14
N LEU A 172 -0.13 7.65 -3.85
CA LEU A 172 0.82 6.69 -3.30
C LEU A 172 2.21 7.33 -3.23
N ILE A 173 2.89 7.16 -2.11
CA ILE A 173 4.28 7.55 -1.91
C ILE A 173 5.09 6.26 -1.76
N ILE A 174 5.98 6.01 -2.72
CA ILE A 174 6.86 4.86 -2.75
C ILE A 174 8.25 5.31 -2.31
N LEU A 175 8.83 4.61 -1.34
CA LEU A 175 10.11 4.96 -0.71
C LEU A 175 11.20 3.94 -1.06
#